data_ea6d30b44964d98b930d093c3cf408b9
#
_entry.id   ea6d30b44964d98b930d093c3cf408b9
#
_cell.length_a   1.000
_cell.length_b   1.000
_cell.length_c   1.000
_cell.angle_alpha   90.00
_cell.angle_beta   90.00
_cell.angle_gamma   90.00
#
_symmetry.space_group_name_H-M   'P 1'
#
loop_
_entity.id
_entity.type
_entity.pdbx_description
1 polymer ?
#
loop_
_entity_poly.entity_id
_entity_poly.type
_entity_poly.pdbx_seq_one_letter_code
_entity_poly.pdbx_strand_id
1 'polypeptide(L)'
;MSVCKLRTPQMGGVKLIDNQIFTISIGKRVLSNEMNDAYNIPVYSANVKEPFGMIDKLLIEDFSKGSVLWGIDGDWMVNYIPAGVPFYPTDHCGVLRVDETKMNPHFVMFMLDIAGQQAAFNRSNRASIDRIKSLNVPNVPLEIQNKVMAEVEEYEAIIAEAQAKMSQCTEQKKQILKKNIE
;
A
#
# COMPACT_ATOMS: atom_id res chain seq x y z
N MET A 1 -9.92 -24.68 1.94
CA MET A 1 -8.54 -24.38 1.49
C MET A 1 -7.71 -24.09 2.73
N SER A 2 -6.68 -24.89 2.96
CA SER A 2 -5.85 -24.79 4.17
C SER A 2 -4.94 -23.58 4.04
N VAL A 3 -5.13 -22.57 4.91
CA VAL A 3 -4.22 -21.44 5.01
C VAL A 3 -2.88 -21.98 5.50
N CYS A 4 -1.90 -21.98 4.61
CA CYS A 4 -0.53 -22.34 4.97
C CYS A 4 -0.07 -21.34 6.06
N LYS A 5 -0.03 -21.78 7.32
CA LYS A 5 0.60 -21.02 8.40
C LYS A 5 2.08 -20.97 8.11
N LEU A 6 2.52 -19.89 7.46
CA LEU A 6 3.92 -19.54 7.38
C LEU A 6 4.44 -19.46 8.82
N ARG A 7 5.15 -20.50 9.26
CA ARG A 7 5.96 -20.43 10.47
C ARG A 7 7.06 -19.41 10.18
N THR A 8 6.86 -18.18 10.64
CA THR A 8 7.95 -17.21 10.72
C THR A 8 9.06 -17.84 11.58
N PRO A 9 10.28 -17.98 11.05
CA PRO A 9 11.42 -18.30 11.92
C PRO A 9 11.46 -17.24 13.04
N GLN A 10 11.94 -17.62 14.22
CA GLN A 10 12.20 -16.67 15.31
C GLN A 10 13.39 -15.78 14.93
N MET A 11 13.29 -15.04 13.86
CA MET A 11 14.20 -13.94 13.51
C MET A 11 13.71 -12.73 14.29
N GLY A 12 14.61 -12.12 15.07
CA GLY A 12 14.29 -10.93 15.84
C GLY A 12 13.60 -9.89 14.95
N GLY A 13 12.48 -9.36 15.38
CA GLY A 13 11.74 -8.34 14.62
C GLY A 13 12.22 -6.94 15.00
N VAL A 14 12.14 -6.00 14.04
CA VAL A 14 12.29 -4.57 14.31
C VAL A 14 10.89 -3.99 14.47
N LYS A 15 10.69 -3.26 15.57
CA LYS A 15 9.43 -2.55 15.80
C LYS A 15 9.32 -1.33 14.89
N LEU A 16 8.13 -1.07 14.38
CA LEU A 16 7.89 0.12 13.55
C LEU A 16 8.00 1.45 14.31
N ILE A 17 8.13 1.41 15.64
CA ILE A 17 8.44 2.59 16.46
C ILE A 17 9.91 3.04 16.32
N ASP A 18 10.80 2.21 15.79
CA ASP A 18 12.21 2.58 15.63
C ASP A 18 12.37 3.72 14.60
N ASN A 19 12.55 4.92 15.12
CA ASN A 19 12.66 6.14 14.31
C ASN A 19 14.00 6.28 13.56
N GLN A 20 14.97 5.39 13.80
CA GLN A 20 16.20 5.32 13.01
C GLN A 20 15.99 4.57 11.69
N ILE A 21 14.90 3.83 11.56
CA ILE A 21 14.57 3.04 10.38
C ILE A 21 13.27 3.54 9.76
N PHE A 22 12.26 3.87 10.57
CA PHE A 22 10.91 4.18 10.12
C PHE A 22 10.50 5.60 10.44
N THR A 23 9.88 6.25 9.46
CA THR A 23 9.17 7.52 9.66
C THR A 23 7.68 7.26 9.41
N ILE A 24 6.87 7.53 10.42
CA ILE A 24 5.42 7.31 10.39
C ILE A 24 4.70 8.64 10.55
N SER A 25 3.79 8.91 9.63
CA SER A 25 2.94 10.10 9.65
C SER A 25 1.51 9.76 9.24
N ILE A 26 0.63 10.74 9.39
CA ILE A 26 -0.77 10.71 8.93
C ILE A 26 -0.99 11.95 8.09
N GLY A 27 -1.87 11.86 7.10
CA GLY A 27 -2.20 12.98 6.25
C GLY A 27 -3.12 14.02 6.90
N LYS A 28 -3.68 14.90 6.09
CA LYS A 28 -4.61 15.95 6.53
C LYS A 28 -5.92 15.86 5.77
N ARG A 29 -6.99 16.22 6.45
CA ARG A 29 -8.33 16.26 5.87
C ARG A 29 -8.38 17.13 4.62
N VAL A 30 -9.08 16.63 3.61
CA VAL A 30 -9.38 17.34 2.36
C VAL A 30 -10.89 17.58 2.31
N LEU A 31 -11.30 18.75 1.91
CA LEU A 31 -12.70 19.09 1.67
C LEU A 31 -13.07 18.81 0.21
N SER A 32 -14.32 18.49 -0.06
CA SER A 32 -14.80 18.14 -1.41
C SER A 32 -14.58 19.28 -2.43
N ASN A 33 -14.63 20.53 -2.00
CA ASN A 33 -14.38 21.71 -2.84
C ASN A 33 -12.89 21.94 -3.17
N GLU A 34 -11.97 21.22 -2.55
CA GLU A 34 -10.54 21.24 -2.84
C GLU A 34 -10.12 20.23 -3.91
N MET A 35 -11.04 19.32 -4.28
CA MET A 35 -10.79 18.26 -5.26
C MET A 35 -11.42 18.60 -6.61
N ASN A 36 -10.73 18.23 -7.69
CA ASN A 36 -11.20 18.39 -9.06
C ASN A 36 -10.54 17.33 -9.96
N ASP A 37 -11.32 16.67 -10.81
CA ASP A 37 -10.82 15.61 -11.71
C ASP A 37 -9.80 16.13 -12.76
N ALA A 38 -9.72 17.46 -12.95
CA ALA A 38 -8.72 18.08 -13.81
C ALA A 38 -7.33 18.21 -13.14
N TYR A 39 -7.22 17.96 -11.84
CA TYR A 39 -5.95 17.99 -11.12
C TYR A 39 -5.17 16.67 -11.28
N ASN A 40 -3.87 16.67 -10.93
CA ASN A 40 -2.97 15.57 -11.28
C ASN A 40 -2.41 14.80 -10.06
N ILE A 41 -2.67 15.27 -8.84
CA ILE A 41 -2.13 14.63 -7.63
C ILE A 41 -3.23 13.76 -7.01
N PRO A 42 -3.06 12.43 -6.98
CA PRO A 42 -4.04 11.53 -6.40
C PRO A 42 -4.14 11.71 -4.88
N VAL A 43 -5.36 11.74 -4.37
CA VAL A 43 -5.67 11.78 -2.94
C VAL A 43 -5.97 10.38 -2.46
N TYR A 44 -5.24 9.90 -1.45
CA TYR A 44 -5.51 8.61 -0.81
C TYR A 44 -6.15 8.80 0.57
N SER A 45 -7.17 7.99 0.85
CA SER A 45 -7.90 7.99 2.11
C SER A 45 -7.86 6.60 2.76
N ALA A 46 -8.92 6.14 3.41
CA ALA A 46 -9.00 4.81 4.02
C ALA A 46 -8.84 3.68 2.99
N ASN A 47 -9.37 3.84 1.78
CA ASN A 47 -8.98 3.01 0.64
C ASN A 47 -7.68 3.55 0.05
N VAL A 48 -6.58 2.84 0.32
CA VAL A 48 -5.27 3.20 -0.19
C VAL A 48 -4.92 2.53 -1.52
N LYS A 49 -5.81 1.70 -2.08
CA LYS A 49 -5.60 1.03 -3.37
C LYS A 49 -6.02 1.91 -4.55
N GLU A 50 -7.01 2.77 -4.35
CA GLU A 50 -7.58 3.64 -5.37
C GLU A 50 -7.62 5.08 -4.89
N PRO A 51 -7.34 6.06 -5.74
CA PRO A 51 -7.49 7.46 -5.39
C PRO A 51 -8.94 7.79 -4.98
N PHE A 52 -9.08 8.54 -3.90
CA PHE A 52 -10.36 9.10 -3.44
C PHE A 52 -10.81 10.30 -4.29
N GLY A 53 -9.88 10.96 -4.95
CA GLY A 53 -10.06 12.11 -5.83
C GLY A 53 -8.70 12.67 -6.25
N MET A 54 -8.70 13.82 -6.89
CA MET A 54 -7.50 14.50 -7.37
C MET A 54 -7.40 15.90 -6.78
N ILE A 55 -6.18 16.39 -6.51
CA ILE A 55 -5.91 17.70 -5.90
C ILE A 55 -4.73 18.37 -6.58
N ASP A 56 -4.55 19.69 -6.41
CA ASP A 56 -3.46 20.49 -6.99
C ASP A 56 -2.42 20.97 -5.96
N LYS A 57 -2.49 20.47 -4.74
CA LYS A 57 -1.56 20.80 -3.65
C LYS A 57 -0.84 19.59 -3.08
N LEU A 58 0.31 19.81 -2.48
CA LEU A 58 1.11 18.80 -1.80
C LEU A 58 1.04 19.01 -0.29
N LEU A 59 1.02 17.90 0.47
CA LEU A 59 1.24 17.88 1.91
C LEU A 59 2.67 17.40 2.23
N ILE A 60 3.18 16.52 1.40
CA ILE A 60 4.53 15.96 1.46
C ILE A 60 5.32 16.66 0.36
N GLU A 61 6.53 17.12 0.66
CA GLU A 61 7.38 17.84 -0.29
C GLU A 61 8.46 16.94 -0.90
N ASP A 62 8.91 15.93 -0.15
CA ASP A 62 9.95 15.00 -0.58
C ASP A 62 9.33 13.68 -1.05
N PHE A 63 9.45 13.39 -2.34
CA PHE A 63 9.05 12.13 -2.98
C PHE A 63 10.26 11.31 -3.46
N SER A 64 11.47 11.63 -3.02
CA SER A 64 12.69 10.88 -3.40
C SER A 64 12.71 9.45 -2.91
N LYS A 65 11.84 9.09 -1.94
CA LYS A 65 11.72 7.76 -1.35
C LYS A 65 10.35 7.16 -1.59
N GLY A 66 10.31 5.83 -1.67
CA GLY A 66 9.06 5.09 -1.69
C GLY A 66 8.24 5.28 -0.41
N SER A 67 6.93 5.13 -0.50
CA SER A 67 6.01 5.31 0.63
C SER A 67 5.07 4.12 0.72
N VAL A 68 4.93 3.57 1.92
CA VAL A 68 3.92 2.55 2.23
C VAL A 68 2.72 3.25 2.85
N LEU A 69 1.56 3.10 2.24
CA LEU A 69 0.30 3.65 2.74
C LEU A 69 -0.50 2.58 3.45
N TRP A 70 -1.27 2.97 4.46
CA TRP A 70 -2.28 2.10 5.06
C TRP A 70 -3.56 2.87 5.38
N GLY A 71 -4.71 2.19 5.27
CA GLY A 71 -5.99 2.71 5.70
C GLY A 71 -6.12 2.66 7.22
N ILE A 72 -6.42 3.81 7.85
CA ILE A 72 -6.60 3.89 9.31
C ILE A 72 -7.97 3.34 9.71
N ASP A 73 -8.97 3.54 8.87
CA ASP A 73 -10.36 3.16 9.07
C ASP A 73 -10.83 2.22 7.94
N GLY A 74 -11.86 1.43 8.22
CA GLY A 74 -12.43 0.53 7.22
C GLY A 74 -11.77 -0.84 7.23
N ASP A 75 -11.76 -1.50 6.08
CA ASP A 75 -11.08 -2.77 5.89
C ASP A 75 -9.57 -2.54 5.83
N TRP A 76 -8.81 -3.49 6.37
CA TRP A 76 -7.37 -3.39 6.35
C TRP A 76 -6.82 -3.42 4.92
N MET A 77 -6.08 -2.40 4.56
CA MET A 77 -5.44 -2.25 3.25
C MET A 77 -4.08 -1.56 3.39
N VAL A 78 -3.12 -2.02 2.60
CA VAL A 78 -1.83 -1.37 2.41
C VAL A 78 -1.58 -1.15 0.92
N ASN A 79 -0.77 -0.15 0.59
CA ASN A 79 -0.35 0.12 -0.79
C ASN A 79 1.09 0.64 -0.79
N TYR A 80 1.80 0.43 -1.89
CA TYR A 80 3.12 0.98 -2.12
C TYR A 80 3.06 2.05 -3.21
N ILE A 81 3.58 3.23 -2.90
CA ILE A 81 3.77 4.31 -3.86
C ILE A 81 5.27 4.44 -4.15
N PRO A 82 5.71 4.25 -5.39
CA PRO A 82 7.11 4.35 -5.77
C PRO A 82 7.71 5.74 -5.53
N ALA A 83 9.03 5.81 -5.40
CA ALA A 83 9.74 7.07 -5.42
C ALA A 83 9.44 7.85 -6.71
N GLY A 84 9.40 9.19 -6.61
CA GLY A 84 9.09 10.09 -7.71
C GLY A 84 7.59 10.27 -8.01
N VAL A 85 6.69 9.55 -7.35
CA VAL A 85 5.25 9.65 -7.57
C VAL A 85 4.59 10.51 -6.49
N PRO A 86 4.11 11.73 -6.84
CA PRO A 86 3.41 12.60 -5.90
C PRO A 86 2.03 12.02 -5.52
N PHE A 87 1.64 12.22 -4.27
CA PHE A 87 0.32 11.88 -3.75
C PHE A 87 -0.02 12.76 -2.54
N TYR A 88 -1.31 12.82 -2.20
CA TYR A 88 -1.81 13.52 -1.03
C TYR A 88 -2.51 12.52 -0.09
N PRO A 89 -2.01 12.27 1.13
CA PRO A 89 -2.69 11.45 2.12
C PRO A 89 -3.71 12.28 2.91
N THR A 90 -4.92 11.72 3.13
CA THR A 90 -5.89 12.33 4.06
C THR A 90 -5.62 11.93 5.51
N ASP A 91 -6.39 12.46 6.44
CA ASP A 91 -6.38 12.09 7.86
C ASP A 91 -6.84 10.64 8.15
N HIS A 92 -7.34 9.92 7.12
CA HIS A 92 -7.64 8.48 7.16
C HIS A 92 -6.59 7.62 6.46
N CYS A 93 -5.51 8.22 5.98
CA CYS A 93 -4.39 7.56 5.33
C CYS A 93 -3.11 7.76 6.13
N GLY A 94 -2.52 6.66 6.59
CA GLY A 94 -1.20 6.67 7.18
C GLY A 94 -0.10 6.50 6.13
N VAL A 95 1.07 7.05 6.41
CA VAL A 95 2.27 7.00 5.54
C VAL A 95 3.45 6.50 6.36
N LEU A 96 4.04 5.39 5.93
CA LEU A 96 5.26 4.82 6.46
C LEU A 96 6.37 4.95 5.41
N ARG A 97 7.50 5.51 5.81
CA ARG A 97 8.73 5.57 5.02
C ARG A 97 9.85 4.90 5.78
N VAL A 98 10.78 4.35 5.03
CA VAL A 98 11.90 3.59 5.60
C VAL A 98 13.23 4.24 5.25
N ASP A 99 14.25 3.95 6.04
CA ASP A 99 15.64 4.13 5.63
C ASP A 99 15.97 3.01 4.63
N GLU A 100 15.97 3.35 3.33
CA GLU A 100 16.15 2.39 2.24
C GLU A 100 17.55 1.78 2.20
N THR A 101 18.49 2.30 2.99
CA THR A 101 19.80 1.66 3.19
C THR A 101 19.73 0.45 4.14
N LYS A 102 18.63 0.30 4.87
CA LYS A 102 18.42 -0.76 5.88
C LYS A 102 17.25 -1.68 5.53
N MET A 103 16.20 -1.13 4.91
CA MET A 103 14.98 -1.86 4.64
C MET A 103 14.45 -1.53 3.24
N ASN A 104 14.02 -2.55 2.50
CA ASN A 104 13.31 -2.38 1.25
C ASN A 104 11.85 -1.96 1.54
N PRO A 105 11.35 -0.81 1.04
CA PRO A 105 10.00 -0.33 1.36
C PRO A 105 8.89 -1.26 0.84
N HIS A 106 9.10 -1.92 -0.29
CA HIS A 106 8.15 -2.88 -0.84
C HIS A 106 8.05 -4.14 0.04
N PHE A 107 9.20 -4.65 0.52
CA PHE A 107 9.25 -5.72 1.52
C PHE A 107 8.50 -5.32 2.80
N VAL A 108 8.73 -4.10 3.30
CA VAL A 108 8.02 -3.58 4.48
C VAL A 108 6.52 -3.50 4.25
N MET A 109 6.06 -3.14 3.06
CA MET A 109 4.63 -3.14 2.70
C MET A 109 4.01 -4.53 2.88
N PHE A 110 4.65 -5.59 2.35
CA PHE A 110 4.16 -6.97 2.52
C PHE A 110 4.16 -7.42 3.97
N MET A 111 5.22 -7.09 4.72
CA MET A 111 5.31 -7.46 6.14
C MET A 111 4.30 -6.70 6.98
N LEU A 112 4.04 -5.43 6.67
CA LEU A 112 3.00 -4.63 7.30
C LEU A 112 1.60 -5.21 7.01
N ASP A 113 1.35 -5.64 5.78
CA ASP A 113 0.07 -6.27 5.42
C ASP A 113 -0.19 -7.53 6.26
N ILE A 114 0.79 -8.43 6.32
CA ILE A 114 0.71 -9.66 7.13
C ILE A 114 0.50 -9.32 8.62
N ALA A 115 1.26 -8.37 9.16
CA ALA A 115 1.17 -7.99 10.56
C ALA A 115 -0.18 -7.34 10.90
N GLY A 116 -0.73 -6.53 10.00
CA GLY A 116 -2.04 -5.90 10.18
C GLY A 116 -3.20 -6.91 10.09
N GLN A 117 -3.10 -7.90 9.20
CA GLN A 117 -4.05 -9.03 9.16
C GLN A 117 -4.01 -9.83 10.46
N GLN A 118 -2.82 -10.13 10.98
CA GLN A 118 -2.67 -10.83 12.27
C GLN A 118 -3.20 -10.02 13.46
N ALA A 119 -3.06 -8.69 13.41
CA ALA A 119 -3.63 -7.76 14.39
C ALA A 119 -5.15 -7.59 14.22
N ALA A 120 -5.75 -8.18 13.18
CA ALA A 120 -7.16 -8.11 12.85
C ALA A 120 -7.67 -6.66 12.72
N PHE A 121 -6.90 -5.78 12.08
CA PHE A 121 -7.33 -4.42 11.82
C PHE A 121 -8.56 -4.40 10.91
N ASN A 122 -9.53 -3.59 11.29
CA ASN A 122 -10.80 -3.41 10.60
C ASN A 122 -11.49 -2.13 11.10
N ARG A 123 -12.72 -1.87 10.64
CA ARG A 123 -13.50 -0.70 11.07
C ARG A 123 -13.65 -0.55 12.59
N SER A 124 -13.82 -1.65 13.32
CA SER A 124 -13.96 -1.65 14.78
C SER A 124 -12.62 -1.64 15.51
N ASN A 125 -11.59 -2.17 14.88
CA ASN A 125 -10.22 -2.24 15.40
C ASN A 125 -9.28 -1.43 14.49
N ARG A 126 -9.36 -0.10 14.59
CA ARG A 126 -8.66 0.85 13.70
C ARG A 126 -7.15 0.71 13.76
N ALA A 127 -6.50 0.84 12.61
CA ALA A 127 -5.05 0.83 12.47
C ALA A 127 -4.43 2.21 12.78
N SER A 128 -4.59 2.68 14.03
CA SER A 128 -4.03 3.95 14.48
C SER A 128 -2.49 3.93 14.46
N ILE A 129 -1.86 5.12 14.43
CA ILE A 129 -0.40 5.26 14.46
C ILE A 129 0.24 4.45 15.60
N ASP A 130 -0.31 4.52 16.81
CA ASP A 130 0.28 3.84 17.97
C ASP A 130 0.21 2.31 17.84
N ARG A 131 -0.87 1.80 17.26
CA ARG A 131 -1.00 0.38 16.98
C ARG A 131 -0.05 -0.07 15.87
N ILE A 132 0.09 0.71 14.80
CA ILE A 132 1.07 0.44 13.75
C ILE A 132 2.49 0.45 14.32
N LYS A 133 2.85 1.45 15.13
CA LYS A 133 4.16 1.53 15.80
C LYS A 133 4.47 0.31 16.69
N SER A 134 3.46 -0.35 17.22
CA SER A 134 3.62 -1.55 18.05
C SER A 134 3.89 -2.83 17.25
N LEU A 135 3.64 -2.83 15.93
CA LEU A 135 3.90 -3.97 15.07
C LEU A 135 5.40 -4.21 14.86
N ASN A 136 5.72 -5.46 14.54
CA ASN A 136 7.09 -5.88 14.21
C ASN A 136 7.16 -6.29 12.74
N VAL A 137 8.27 -5.94 12.09
CA VAL A 137 8.65 -6.50 10.80
C VAL A 137 9.93 -7.35 10.97
N PRO A 138 10.09 -8.46 10.23
CA PRO A 138 11.28 -9.30 10.34
C PRO A 138 12.56 -8.50 10.07
N ASN A 139 13.58 -8.69 10.93
CA ASN A 139 14.90 -8.12 10.73
C ASN A 139 15.72 -9.04 9.81
N VAL A 140 15.48 -8.90 8.51
CA VAL A 140 16.16 -9.68 7.47
C VAL A 140 17.20 -8.78 6.79
N PRO A 141 18.41 -9.27 6.46
CA PRO A 141 19.40 -8.51 5.70
C PRO A 141 18.80 -7.93 4.41
N LEU A 142 19.15 -6.69 4.08
CA LEU A 142 18.61 -5.97 2.93
C LEU A 142 18.78 -6.73 1.60
N GLU A 143 19.91 -7.42 1.43
CA GLU A 143 20.16 -8.26 0.26
C GLU A 143 19.11 -9.37 0.10
N ILE A 144 18.73 -10.02 1.22
CA ILE A 144 17.70 -11.06 1.21
C ILE A 144 16.32 -10.45 0.94
N GLN A 145 16.01 -9.29 1.54
CA GLN A 145 14.77 -8.56 1.25
C GLN A 145 14.65 -8.27 -0.25
N ASN A 146 15.69 -7.72 -0.85
CA ASN A 146 15.74 -7.38 -2.26
C ASN A 146 15.57 -8.62 -3.16
N LYS A 147 16.24 -9.73 -2.81
CA LYS A 147 16.08 -11.00 -3.54
C LYS A 147 14.64 -11.52 -3.50
N VAL A 148 14.04 -11.55 -2.30
CA VAL A 148 12.64 -11.98 -2.15
C VAL A 148 11.70 -11.07 -2.93
N MET A 149 11.93 -9.76 -2.90
CA MET A 149 11.08 -8.83 -3.64
C MET A 149 11.21 -8.98 -5.15
N ALA A 150 12.40 -9.23 -5.68
CA ALA A 150 12.58 -9.51 -7.10
C ALA A 150 11.77 -10.75 -7.54
N GLU A 151 11.76 -11.82 -6.74
CA GLU A 151 10.95 -13.01 -7.03
C GLU A 151 9.44 -12.70 -6.94
N VAL A 152 9.00 -11.88 -5.98
CA VAL A 152 7.58 -11.47 -5.85
C VAL A 152 7.13 -10.62 -7.04
N GLU A 153 7.96 -9.66 -7.47
CA GLU A 153 7.67 -8.77 -8.60
C GLU A 153 7.46 -9.55 -9.91
N GLU A 154 8.15 -10.66 -10.13
CA GLU A 154 7.93 -11.55 -11.27
C GLU A 154 6.49 -12.11 -11.26
N TYR A 155 5.99 -12.56 -10.10
CA TYR A 155 4.62 -13.05 -9.97
C TYR A 155 3.58 -11.93 -10.06
N GLU A 156 3.86 -10.75 -9.52
CA GLU A 156 2.98 -9.58 -9.65
C GLU A 156 2.83 -9.17 -11.12
N ALA A 157 3.92 -9.21 -11.90
CA ALA A 157 3.86 -8.95 -13.34
C ALA A 157 2.98 -9.97 -14.09
N ILE A 158 3.09 -11.26 -13.75
CA ILE A 158 2.25 -12.32 -14.31
C ILE A 158 0.77 -12.11 -13.96
N ILE A 159 0.49 -11.74 -12.70
CA ILE A 159 -0.88 -11.45 -12.24
C ILE A 159 -1.44 -10.24 -12.99
N ALA A 160 -0.67 -9.16 -13.12
CA ALA A 160 -1.09 -7.96 -13.83
C ALA A 160 -1.40 -8.26 -15.32
N GLU A 161 -0.57 -9.04 -15.99
CA GLU A 161 -0.82 -9.47 -17.37
C GLU A 161 -2.10 -10.31 -17.49
N ALA A 162 -2.30 -11.25 -16.57
CA ALA A 162 -3.50 -12.08 -16.55
C ALA A 162 -4.77 -11.25 -16.33
N GLN A 163 -4.73 -10.27 -15.42
CA GLN A 163 -5.84 -9.34 -15.16
C GLN A 163 -6.15 -8.46 -16.38
N ALA A 164 -5.13 -7.92 -17.04
CA ALA A 164 -5.29 -7.14 -18.26
C ALA A 164 -5.96 -7.98 -19.36
N LYS A 165 -5.54 -9.23 -19.53
CA LYS A 165 -6.14 -10.16 -20.50
C LYS A 165 -7.59 -10.51 -20.17
N MET A 166 -7.92 -10.71 -18.89
CA MET A 166 -9.28 -10.93 -18.44
C MET A 166 -10.19 -9.72 -18.74
N SER A 167 -9.70 -8.50 -18.48
CA SER A 167 -10.43 -7.26 -18.78
C SER A 167 -10.68 -7.12 -20.29
N GLN A 168 -9.67 -7.38 -21.12
CA GLN A 168 -9.80 -7.37 -22.58
C GLN A 168 -10.83 -8.39 -23.08
N CYS A 169 -10.80 -9.62 -22.56
CA CYS A 169 -11.77 -10.65 -22.93
C CYS A 169 -13.19 -10.26 -22.51
N THR A 170 -13.33 -9.63 -21.36
CA THR A 170 -14.63 -9.15 -20.87
C THR A 170 -15.21 -8.08 -21.80
N GLU A 171 -14.37 -7.15 -22.25
CA GLU A 171 -14.80 -6.11 -23.19
C GLU A 171 -15.15 -6.68 -24.56
N GLN A 172 -14.35 -7.63 -25.08
CA GLN A 172 -14.67 -8.32 -26.33
C GLN A 172 -15.99 -9.08 -26.26
N LYS A 173 -16.30 -9.73 -25.13
CA LYS A 173 -17.61 -10.38 -24.90
C LYS A 173 -18.76 -9.38 -24.99
N LYS A 174 -18.63 -8.21 -24.37
CA LYS A 174 -19.65 -7.14 -24.43
C LYS A 174 -19.85 -6.67 -25.88
N GLN A 175 -18.77 -6.46 -26.63
CA GLN A 175 -18.84 -6.04 -28.04
C GLN A 175 -19.54 -7.09 -28.94
N ILE A 176 -19.24 -8.39 -28.74
CA ILE A 176 -19.89 -9.48 -29.48
C ILE A 176 -21.39 -9.51 -29.16
N LEU A 177 -21.78 -9.39 -27.89
CA LEU A 177 -23.18 -9.35 -27.47
C LEU A 177 -23.91 -8.15 -28.11
N LYS A 178 -23.32 -6.96 -28.02
CA LYS A 178 -23.90 -5.74 -28.59
C LYS A 178 -24.12 -5.87 -30.10
N LYS A 179 -23.12 -6.39 -30.83
CA LYS A 179 -23.20 -6.57 -32.29
C LYS A 179 -24.30 -7.55 -32.75
N ASN A 180 -24.70 -8.51 -31.92
CA ASN A 180 -25.63 -9.58 -32.30
C ASN A 180 -27.04 -9.41 -31.70
N ILE A 181 -27.27 -8.39 -30.88
CA ILE A 181 -28.57 -8.11 -30.23
C ILE A 181 -29.19 -6.82 -30.79
N GLU A 182 -28.39 -5.90 -31.35
CA GLU A 182 -28.84 -4.75 -32.15
C GLU A 182 -29.01 -5.16 -33.62
#